data_4b7d7d6a5d2569f58bd278f0346cc225
#
_entry.id   4b7d7d6a5d2569f58bd278f0346cc225
#
_cell.length_a   1.000
_cell.length_b   1.000
_cell.length_c   1.000
_cell.angle_alpha   90.00
_cell.angle_beta   90.00
_cell.angle_gamma   90.00
#
_symmetry.space_group_name_H-M   'P 1'
#
loop_
_entity.id
_entity.type
_entity.pdbx_description
1 polymer ?
#
loop_
_entity_poly.entity_id
_entity_poly.type
_entity_poly.pdbx_seq_one_letter_code
_entity_poly.pdbx_strand_id
1 'polypeptide(L)'
;KIADNTVLTCHIYIGNSVEVGKNVVVYPNVTIRENVIIGNNVIIHSGSVIGSDGFGYIQRENKHIKIPHIGKVVIEDNVEIGANVTIDRGTIGTTLIKKGTKIDNLVHIAHNVEIGENVLLLAQVGIAGSSKIGDNSILAGQTGVTDHRKVGKNVIAGPRTGIVQDVEDNRVVWGTPPISFEEQKKISIASRRLPKLLVEFSKLKSKVEQLEKLLLKFSK
;
A
#
# COMPACT_ATOMS: atom_id res chain seq x y z
N LYS A 1 -27.15 -12.98 0.40
CA LYS A 1 -28.25 -12.11 0.87
C LYS A 1 -27.95 -10.67 0.45
N ILE A 2 -28.92 -9.99 -0.16
CA ILE A 2 -28.78 -8.60 -0.62
C ILE A 2 -29.88 -7.79 0.03
N ALA A 3 -29.53 -6.66 0.66
CA ALA A 3 -30.49 -5.81 1.35
C ALA A 3 -31.06 -4.71 0.42
N ASP A 4 -32.01 -3.95 0.95
CA ASP A 4 -32.82 -2.99 0.19
C ASP A 4 -32.02 -1.87 -0.44
N ASN A 5 -32.53 -1.31 -1.54
CA ASN A 5 -31.97 -0.19 -2.30
C ASN A 5 -30.57 -0.44 -2.84
N THR A 6 -30.12 -1.68 -2.92
CA THR A 6 -28.83 -2.04 -3.53
C THR A 6 -28.97 -2.11 -5.05
N VAL A 7 -28.08 -1.43 -5.77
CA VAL A 7 -28.04 -1.38 -7.22
C VAL A 7 -26.89 -2.27 -7.72
N LEU A 8 -27.26 -3.31 -8.44
CA LEU A 8 -26.33 -4.17 -9.16
C LEU A 8 -26.47 -3.87 -10.66
N THR A 9 -25.40 -3.45 -11.32
CA THR A 9 -25.47 -3.09 -12.75
C THR A 9 -25.41 -4.34 -13.64
N CYS A 10 -24.36 -4.53 -14.44
CA CYS A 10 -24.28 -5.67 -15.34
C CYS A 10 -22.99 -6.45 -15.18
N HIS A 11 -22.99 -7.73 -15.60
CA HIS A 11 -21.81 -8.61 -15.59
C HIS A 11 -21.13 -8.72 -14.19
N ILE A 12 -21.92 -8.82 -13.15
CA ILE A 12 -21.45 -8.96 -11.77
C ILE A 12 -21.51 -10.42 -11.36
N TYR A 13 -20.44 -10.95 -10.79
CA TYR A 13 -20.42 -12.24 -10.14
C TYR A 13 -20.54 -12.06 -8.63
N ILE A 14 -21.48 -12.78 -8.01
CA ILE A 14 -21.66 -12.83 -6.55
C ILE A 14 -21.63 -14.29 -6.13
N GLY A 15 -20.63 -14.65 -5.33
CA GLY A 15 -20.40 -16.01 -4.83
C GLY A 15 -21.37 -16.42 -3.74
N ASN A 16 -21.22 -17.65 -3.29
CA ASN A 16 -22.06 -18.22 -2.24
C ASN A 16 -21.82 -17.51 -0.89
N SER A 17 -22.87 -17.42 -0.08
CA SER A 17 -22.82 -16.86 1.29
C SER A 17 -22.33 -15.42 1.36
N VAL A 18 -22.44 -14.66 0.26
CA VAL A 18 -22.19 -13.22 0.25
C VAL A 18 -23.35 -12.49 0.92
N GLU A 19 -23.01 -11.53 1.78
CA GLU A 19 -23.95 -10.61 2.41
C GLU A 19 -23.68 -9.18 1.94
N VAL A 20 -24.71 -8.49 1.43
CA VAL A 20 -24.61 -7.10 0.96
C VAL A 20 -25.62 -6.26 1.72
N GLY A 21 -25.14 -5.19 2.32
CA GLY A 21 -25.94 -4.22 3.07
C GLY A 21 -26.87 -3.37 2.20
N LYS A 22 -27.46 -2.32 2.80
CA LYS A 22 -28.39 -1.40 2.14
C LYS A 22 -27.66 -0.31 1.34
N ASN A 23 -28.30 0.21 0.30
CA ASN A 23 -27.84 1.34 -0.50
C ASN A 23 -26.45 1.10 -1.11
N VAL A 24 -26.08 -0.14 -1.40
CA VAL A 24 -24.80 -0.49 -2.04
C VAL A 24 -24.93 -0.29 -3.55
N VAL A 25 -23.90 0.25 -4.19
CA VAL A 25 -23.82 0.37 -5.65
C VAL A 25 -22.66 -0.44 -6.17
N VAL A 26 -22.93 -1.40 -7.05
CA VAL A 26 -21.92 -2.24 -7.67
C VAL A 26 -21.93 -2.01 -9.18
N TYR A 27 -20.81 -1.53 -9.70
CA TYR A 27 -20.61 -1.22 -11.10
C TYR A 27 -20.24 -2.46 -11.94
N PRO A 28 -20.22 -2.34 -13.30
CA PRO A 28 -20.02 -3.50 -14.17
C PRO A 28 -18.72 -4.24 -13.95
N ASN A 29 -18.73 -5.55 -14.24
CA ASN A 29 -17.57 -6.43 -14.20
C ASN A 29 -16.93 -6.61 -12.80
N VAL A 30 -17.67 -6.36 -11.73
CA VAL A 30 -17.21 -6.62 -10.37
C VAL A 30 -17.40 -8.10 -10.03
N THR A 31 -16.38 -8.68 -9.38
CA THR A 31 -16.41 -10.05 -8.85
C THR A 31 -16.37 -10.01 -7.32
N ILE A 32 -17.41 -10.53 -6.68
CA ILE A 32 -17.48 -10.70 -5.22
C ILE A 32 -17.48 -12.20 -4.94
N ARG A 33 -16.36 -12.70 -4.39
CA ARG A 33 -16.17 -14.12 -4.10
C ARG A 33 -16.95 -14.54 -2.85
N GLU A 34 -16.89 -15.82 -2.55
CA GLU A 34 -17.65 -16.49 -1.49
C GLU A 34 -17.32 -15.91 -0.09
N ASN A 35 -18.32 -15.89 0.80
CA ASN A 35 -18.24 -15.46 2.21
C ASN A 35 -17.82 -13.99 2.43
N VAL A 36 -17.91 -13.14 1.41
CA VAL A 36 -17.66 -11.69 1.56
C VAL A 36 -18.86 -11.04 2.24
N ILE A 37 -18.57 -10.13 3.17
CA ILE A 37 -19.57 -9.31 3.88
C ILE A 37 -19.33 -7.85 3.51
N ILE A 38 -20.38 -7.18 3.02
CA ILE A 38 -20.35 -5.77 2.61
C ILE A 38 -21.39 -5.02 3.43
N GLY A 39 -20.96 -3.95 4.09
CA GLY A 39 -21.79 -3.05 4.88
C GLY A 39 -22.71 -2.18 4.04
N ASN A 40 -23.25 -1.12 4.64
CA ASN A 40 -24.20 -0.20 4.03
C ASN A 40 -23.50 0.96 3.30
N ASN A 41 -24.15 1.54 2.30
CA ASN A 41 -23.68 2.71 1.56
C ASN A 41 -22.28 2.50 0.94
N VAL A 42 -21.94 1.30 0.53
CA VAL A 42 -20.68 0.95 -0.12
C VAL A 42 -20.79 1.15 -1.64
N ILE A 43 -19.74 1.69 -2.24
CA ILE A 43 -19.64 1.83 -3.70
C ILE A 43 -18.47 0.98 -4.18
N ILE A 44 -18.69 0.13 -5.19
CA ILE A 44 -17.64 -0.71 -5.79
C ILE A 44 -17.59 -0.43 -7.30
N HIS A 45 -16.50 0.16 -7.74
CA HIS A 45 -16.30 0.52 -9.14
C HIS A 45 -15.85 -0.68 -9.99
N SER A 46 -16.00 -0.49 -11.31
CA SER A 46 -15.86 -1.53 -12.33
C SER A 46 -14.55 -2.31 -12.28
N GLY A 47 -14.62 -3.60 -12.53
CA GLY A 47 -13.47 -4.49 -12.66
C GLY A 47 -12.83 -4.91 -11.34
N SER A 48 -13.36 -4.48 -10.19
CA SER A 48 -12.78 -4.83 -8.89
C SER A 48 -13.12 -6.26 -8.50
N VAL A 49 -12.17 -6.93 -7.85
CA VAL A 49 -12.27 -8.32 -7.39
C VAL A 49 -12.12 -8.37 -5.87
N ILE A 50 -13.18 -8.81 -5.19
CA ILE A 50 -13.24 -8.89 -3.74
C ILE A 50 -13.27 -10.36 -3.31
N GLY A 51 -12.29 -10.78 -2.50
CA GLY A 51 -12.23 -12.11 -1.90
C GLY A 51 -11.51 -13.16 -2.75
N SER A 52 -10.60 -12.77 -3.65
CA SER A 52 -9.68 -13.72 -4.31
C SER A 52 -8.75 -14.37 -3.28
N ASP A 53 -8.18 -15.51 -3.66
CA ASP A 53 -7.12 -16.11 -2.84
C ASP A 53 -5.88 -15.23 -2.84
N GLY A 54 -5.29 -15.05 -1.66
CA GLY A 54 -4.03 -14.35 -1.52
C GLY A 54 -2.83 -15.15 -2.04
N PHE A 55 -1.68 -14.50 -2.05
CA PHE A 55 -0.40 -15.10 -2.46
C PHE A 55 0.21 -15.87 -1.27
N GLY A 56 -0.14 -17.15 -1.16
CA GLY A 56 0.34 -18.04 -0.10
C GLY A 56 0.90 -19.34 -0.69
N TYR A 57 2.21 -19.54 -0.56
CA TYR A 57 2.91 -20.74 -1.02
C TYR A 57 3.97 -21.17 -0.02
N ILE A 58 4.18 -22.48 0.09
CA ILE A 58 5.34 -23.07 0.76
C ILE A 58 6.25 -23.70 -0.30
N GLN A 59 7.55 -23.60 -0.10
CA GLN A 59 8.52 -24.29 -0.95
C GLN A 59 8.81 -25.67 -0.35
N ARG A 60 8.61 -26.73 -1.13
CA ARG A 60 8.96 -28.09 -0.79
C ARG A 60 9.54 -28.79 -2.00
N GLU A 61 10.70 -29.39 -1.87
CA GLU A 61 11.39 -30.12 -2.96
C GLU A 61 11.50 -29.27 -4.26
N ASN A 62 11.91 -28.00 -4.12
CA ASN A 62 12.01 -27.03 -5.22
C ASN A 62 10.68 -26.72 -5.97
N LYS A 63 9.54 -27.04 -5.37
CA LYS A 63 8.21 -26.73 -5.91
C LYS A 63 7.46 -25.79 -4.98
N HIS A 64 6.67 -24.88 -5.57
CA HIS A 64 5.75 -24.01 -4.82
C HIS A 64 4.41 -24.71 -4.68
N ILE A 65 4.04 -25.03 -3.43
CA ILE A 65 2.76 -25.66 -3.10
C ILE A 65 1.84 -24.56 -2.56
N LYS A 66 0.67 -24.39 -3.19
CA LYS A 66 -0.32 -23.39 -2.79
C LYS A 66 -0.89 -23.72 -1.40
N ILE A 67 -1.01 -22.69 -0.56
CA ILE A 67 -1.77 -22.74 0.68
C ILE A 67 -3.20 -22.26 0.36
N PRO A 68 -4.24 -23.10 0.56
CA PRO A 68 -5.62 -22.67 0.37
C PRO A 68 -6.00 -21.51 1.30
N HIS A 69 -6.74 -20.54 0.79
CA HIS A 69 -7.30 -19.45 1.56
C HIS A 69 -8.77 -19.74 1.86
N ILE A 70 -9.09 -19.90 3.14
CA ILE A 70 -10.42 -20.29 3.64
C ILE A 70 -11.10 -19.18 4.45
N GLY A 71 -10.43 -18.06 4.61
CA GLY A 71 -10.95 -16.89 5.31
C GLY A 71 -11.92 -16.08 4.45
N LYS A 72 -12.23 -14.89 4.92
CA LYS A 72 -13.20 -13.99 4.29
C LYS A 72 -12.69 -12.56 4.15
N VAL A 73 -13.48 -11.73 3.46
CA VAL A 73 -13.34 -10.26 3.44
C VAL A 73 -14.54 -9.65 4.14
N VAL A 74 -14.31 -8.63 4.94
CA VAL A 74 -15.34 -7.78 5.53
C VAL A 74 -15.07 -6.34 5.15
N ILE A 75 -16.08 -5.70 4.57
CA ILE A 75 -16.08 -4.28 4.20
C ILE A 75 -17.18 -3.61 5.01
N GLU A 76 -16.80 -2.67 5.85
CA GLU A 76 -17.75 -1.93 6.68
C GLU A 76 -18.48 -0.81 5.91
N ASP A 77 -19.31 -0.05 6.61
CA ASP A 77 -20.18 0.98 6.03
C ASP A 77 -19.40 2.16 5.41
N ASN A 78 -20.01 2.80 4.40
CA ASN A 78 -19.51 4.03 3.78
C ASN A 78 -18.11 3.90 3.11
N VAL A 79 -17.68 2.69 2.76
CA VAL A 79 -16.45 2.44 2.02
C VAL A 79 -16.68 2.68 0.52
N GLU A 80 -15.69 3.24 -0.15
CA GLU A 80 -15.66 3.34 -1.61
C GLU A 80 -14.43 2.65 -2.17
N ILE A 81 -14.64 1.79 -3.17
CA ILE A 81 -13.62 0.96 -3.80
C ILE A 81 -13.54 1.34 -5.26
N GLY A 82 -12.38 1.87 -5.67
CA GLY A 82 -12.08 2.32 -7.03
C GLY A 82 -12.06 1.17 -8.05
N ALA A 83 -11.82 1.51 -9.30
CA ALA A 83 -11.80 0.55 -10.39
C ALA A 83 -10.56 -0.36 -10.35
N ASN A 84 -10.75 -1.64 -10.73
CA ASN A 84 -9.69 -2.64 -10.79
C ASN A 84 -8.91 -2.81 -9.47
N VAL A 85 -9.55 -2.64 -8.34
CA VAL A 85 -9.02 -2.92 -7.02
C VAL A 85 -9.08 -4.43 -6.76
N THR A 86 -8.06 -5.00 -6.12
CA THR A 86 -8.05 -6.39 -5.69
C THR A 86 -7.92 -6.47 -4.17
N ILE A 87 -8.85 -7.18 -3.53
CA ILE A 87 -8.86 -7.41 -2.07
C ILE A 87 -8.89 -8.91 -1.84
N ASP A 88 -7.79 -9.45 -1.32
CA ASP A 88 -7.69 -10.88 -1.05
C ASP A 88 -8.37 -11.26 0.26
N ARG A 89 -8.93 -12.48 0.31
CA ARG A 89 -9.45 -13.06 1.54
C ARG A 89 -8.35 -13.42 2.51
N GLY A 90 -8.63 -13.46 3.79
CA GLY A 90 -7.69 -14.01 4.77
C GLY A 90 -7.31 -15.46 4.43
N THR A 91 -6.08 -15.84 4.68
CA THR A 91 -5.69 -17.26 4.64
C THR A 91 -6.56 -18.05 5.61
N ILE A 92 -6.61 -17.59 6.86
CA ILE A 92 -7.57 -17.95 7.90
C ILE A 92 -8.04 -16.63 8.51
N GLY A 93 -9.31 -16.52 8.92
CA GLY A 93 -9.84 -15.28 9.50
C GLY A 93 -10.26 -14.26 8.45
N THR A 94 -9.90 -12.99 8.62
CA THR A 94 -10.55 -11.89 7.88
C THR A 94 -9.53 -10.90 7.35
N THR A 95 -9.72 -10.45 6.11
CA THR A 95 -9.21 -9.17 5.59
C THR A 95 -10.30 -8.14 5.85
N LEU A 96 -9.98 -7.05 6.53
CA LEU A 96 -10.95 -6.09 7.06
C LEU A 96 -10.71 -4.69 6.53
N ILE A 97 -11.76 -4.09 5.96
CA ILE A 97 -11.79 -2.67 5.56
C ILE A 97 -12.81 -1.96 6.42
N LYS A 98 -12.35 -1.07 7.30
CA LYS A 98 -13.22 -0.36 8.23
C LYS A 98 -13.94 0.83 7.59
N LYS A 99 -14.95 1.30 8.28
CA LYS A 99 -15.91 2.30 7.79
C LYS A 99 -15.25 3.59 7.29
N GLY A 100 -15.85 4.19 6.27
CA GLY A 100 -15.47 5.50 5.73
C GLY A 100 -14.23 5.50 4.86
N THR A 101 -13.50 4.38 4.76
CA THR A 101 -12.27 4.26 3.96
C THR A 101 -12.53 4.45 2.46
N LYS A 102 -11.63 5.14 1.78
CA LYS A 102 -11.65 5.38 0.33
C LYS A 102 -10.42 4.75 -0.32
N ILE A 103 -10.65 3.94 -1.32
CA ILE A 103 -9.65 3.17 -2.03
C ILE A 103 -9.71 3.58 -3.50
N ASP A 104 -8.63 4.16 -4.00
CA ASP A 104 -8.52 4.61 -5.39
C ASP A 104 -8.19 3.41 -6.32
N ASN A 105 -8.13 3.68 -7.61
CA ASN A 105 -7.98 2.69 -8.65
C ASN A 105 -6.66 1.91 -8.54
N LEU A 106 -6.70 0.63 -8.96
CA LEU A 106 -5.53 -0.24 -9.05
C LEU A 106 -4.83 -0.52 -7.70
N VAL A 107 -5.51 -0.33 -6.58
CA VAL A 107 -4.98 -0.68 -5.27
C VAL A 107 -5.04 -2.19 -5.07
N HIS A 108 -4.01 -2.76 -4.45
CA HIS A 108 -3.98 -4.15 -4.01
C HIS A 108 -3.92 -4.25 -2.48
N ILE A 109 -4.87 -4.99 -1.90
CA ILE A 109 -4.93 -5.30 -0.46
C ILE A 109 -4.83 -6.80 -0.30
N ALA A 110 -3.69 -7.28 0.22
CA ALA A 110 -3.43 -8.69 0.39
C ALA A 110 -4.18 -9.31 1.59
N HIS A 111 -4.03 -10.61 1.74
CA HIS A 111 -4.71 -11.41 2.77
C HIS A 111 -4.42 -10.95 4.20
N ASN A 112 -5.42 -11.04 5.07
CA ASN A 112 -5.31 -10.71 6.51
C ASN A 112 -4.89 -9.26 6.81
N VAL A 113 -4.98 -8.35 5.84
CA VAL A 113 -4.76 -6.93 6.05
C VAL A 113 -5.94 -6.34 6.82
N GLU A 114 -5.64 -5.40 7.71
CA GLU A 114 -6.62 -4.60 8.43
C GLU A 114 -6.44 -3.12 8.07
N ILE A 115 -7.43 -2.53 7.41
CA ILE A 115 -7.48 -1.09 7.11
C ILE A 115 -8.39 -0.42 8.11
N GLY A 116 -7.89 0.60 8.78
CA GLY A 116 -8.59 1.40 9.79
C GLY A 116 -9.76 2.23 9.23
N GLU A 117 -10.35 3.06 10.08
CA GLU A 117 -11.44 3.97 9.71
C GLU A 117 -10.93 5.18 8.94
N ASN A 118 -11.71 5.65 7.95
CA ASN A 118 -11.43 6.89 7.20
C ASN A 118 -10.04 6.95 6.57
N VAL A 119 -9.46 5.83 6.19
CA VAL A 119 -8.17 5.76 5.51
C VAL A 119 -8.31 6.14 4.04
N LEU A 120 -7.32 6.84 3.49
CA LEU A 120 -7.22 7.13 2.06
C LEU A 120 -6.08 6.31 1.46
N LEU A 121 -6.40 5.39 0.56
CA LEU A 121 -5.44 4.64 -0.24
C LEU A 121 -5.50 5.16 -1.67
N LEU A 122 -4.46 5.89 -2.10
CA LEU A 122 -4.43 6.47 -3.44
C LEU A 122 -3.99 5.43 -4.49
N ALA A 123 -4.09 5.81 -5.74
CA ALA A 123 -3.90 4.90 -6.86
C ALA A 123 -2.61 4.06 -6.79
N GLN A 124 -2.73 2.78 -7.13
CA GLN A 124 -1.61 1.82 -7.19
C GLN A 124 -0.91 1.58 -5.84
N VAL A 125 -1.52 1.86 -4.71
CA VAL A 125 -1.01 1.43 -3.40
C VAL A 125 -1.06 -0.09 -3.33
N GLY A 126 0.01 -0.70 -2.83
CA GLY A 126 0.09 -2.13 -2.55
C GLY A 126 0.35 -2.40 -1.08
N ILE A 127 -0.51 -3.19 -0.45
CA ILE A 127 -0.38 -3.55 0.98
C ILE A 127 -0.23 -5.06 1.08
N ALA A 128 0.93 -5.51 1.51
CA ALA A 128 1.23 -6.93 1.65
C ALA A 128 0.57 -7.56 2.89
N GLY A 129 0.53 -8.88 2.91
CA GLY A 129 -0.27 -9.66 3.85
C GLY A 129 -0.03 -9.37 5.32
N SER A 130 -1.08 -9.50 6.14
CA SER A 130 -1.06 -9.35 7.59
C SER A 130 -0.62 -7.97 8.12
N SER A 131 -0.58 -6.96 7.26
CA SER A 131 -0.25 -5.59 7.65
C SER A 131 -1.48 -4.84 8.17
N LYS A 132 -1.26 -3.81 8.99
CA LYS A 132 -2.31 -2.99 9.59
C LYS A 132 -2.08 -1.52 9.29
N ILE A 133 -3.11 -0.84 8.82
CA ILE A 133 -3.11 0.60 8.57
C ILE A 133 -4.04 1.26 9.57
N GLY A 134 -3.52 2.18 10.37
CA GLY A 134 -4.27 2.90 11.40
C GLY A 134 -5.24 3.94 10.84
N ASP A 135 -6.22 4.32 11.67
CA ASP A 135 -7.29 5.22 11.30
C ASP A 135 -6.79 6.57 10.75
N ASN A 136 -7.54 7.18 9.84
CA ASN A 136 -7.28 8.49 9.23
C ASN A 136 -5.92 8.60 8.49
N SER A 137 -5.26 7.49 8.18
CA SER A 137 -3.97 7.53 7.47
C SER A 137 -4.16 7.70 5.97
N ILE A 138 -3.18 8.33 5.32
CA ILE A 138 -3.16 8.61 3.89
C ILE A 138 -1.91 7.97 3.29
N LEU A 139 -2.10 6.99 2.41
CA LEU A 139 -1.02 6.42 1.62
C LEU A 139 -1.11 6.96 0.20
N ALA A 140 -0.15 7.82 -0.17
CA ALA A 140 -0.13 8.44 -1.49
C ALA A 140 0.22 7.42 -2.59
N GLY A 141 -0.02 7.80 -3.84
CA GLY A 141 0.06 6.90 -4.98
C GLY A 141 1.37 6.11 -5.08
N GLN A 142 1.25 4.85 -5.44
CA GLN A 142 2.37 3.91 -5.57
C GLN A 142 3.13 3.62 -4.25
N THR A 143 2.57 3.92 -3.10
CA THR A 143 3.13 3.50 -1.82
C THR A 143 3.02 1.98 -1.67
N GLY A 144 4.11 1.34 -1.26
CA GLY A 144 4.16 -0.09 -0.95
C GLY A 144 4.36 -0.33 0.54
N VAL A 145 3.60 -1.24 1.11
CA VAL A 145 3.76 -1.69 2.52
C VAL A 145 4.15 -3.16 2.50
N THR A 146 5.30 -3.50 3.09
CA THR A 146 5.73 -4.90 3.22
C THR A 146 4.86 -5.65 4.22
N ASP A 147 4.94 -6.96 4.19
CA ASP A 147 4.15 -7.86 5.05
C ASP A 147 4.39 -7.65 6.55
N HIS A 148 3.36 -7.95 7.35
CA HIS A 148 3.41 -7.87 8.81
C HIS A 148 3.84 -6.51 9.37
N ARG A 149 3.53 -5.40 8.67
CA ARG A 149 3.84 -4.04 9.15
C ARG A 149 2.63 -3.37 9.79
N LYS A 150 2.94 -2.49 10.73
CA LYS A 150 1.97 -1.61 11.37
C LYS A 150 2.26 -0.16 10.97
N VAL A 151 1.31 0.44 10.27
CA VAL A 151 1.26 1.89 10.05
C VAL A 151 0.32 2.48 11.07
N GLY A 152 0.78 3.43 11.85
CA GLY A 152 0.00 4.08 12.91
C GLY A 152 -1.18 4.89 12.39
N LYS A 153 -1.89 5.56 13.31
CA LYS A 153 -3.00 6.47 12.99
C LYS A 153 -2.49 7.82 12.50
N ASN A 154 -3.28 8.48 11.66
CA ASN A 154 -2.97 9.82 11.13
C ASN A 154 -1.59 9.88 10.42
N VAL A 155 -1.12 8.77 9.86
CA VAL A 155 0.13 8.73 9.10
C VAL A 155 -0.11 9.26 7.69
N ILE A 156 0.81 10.08 7.19
CA ILE A 156 0.83 10.50 5.79
C ILE A 156 2.10 9.94 5.14
N ALA A 157 1.94 8.97 4.24
CA ALA A 157 3.03 8.46 3.42
C ALA A 157 3.03 9.17 2.06
N GLY A 158 4.14 9.81 1.71
CA GLY A 158 4.34 10.48 0.43
C GLY A 158 4.33 9.49 -0.75
N PRO A 159 4.24 9.97 -2.01
CA PRO A 159 4.17 9.10 -3.16
C PRO A 159 5.43 8.23 -3.32
N ARG A 160 5.24 6.98 -3.76
CA ARG A 160 6.32 5.99 -3.95
C ARG A 160 7.11 5.68 -2.67
N THR A 161 6.48 5.79 -1.52
CA THR A 161 7.08 5.40 -0.25
C THR A 161 7.12 3.89 -0.11
N GLY A 162 8.28 3.34 0.25
CA GLY A 162 8.42 1.92 0.59
C GLY A 162 8.43 1.73 2.11
N ILE A 163 7.31 1.35 2.69
CA ILE A 163 7.19 1.09 4.14
C ILE A 163 7.68 -0.32 4.43
N VAL A 164 8.92 -0.44 4.87
CA VAL A 164 9.60 -1.70 5.19
C VAL A 164 9.75 -1.93 6.71
N GLN A 165 9.30 -0.99 7.52
CA GLN A 165 9.30 -1.03 8.98
C GLN A 165 8.04 -0.36 9.52
N ASP A 166 7.73 -0.60 10.78
CA ASP A 166 6.57 0.01 11.42
C ASP A 166 6.70 1.54 11.46
N VAL A 167 5.58 2.23 11.32
CA VAL A 167 5.48 3.70 11.36
C VAL A 167 4.59 4.10 12.52
N GLU A 168 5.10 4.95 13.40
CA GLU A 168 4.36 5.47 14.56
C GLU A 168 3.21 6.40 14.14
N ASP A 169 2.27 6.64 15.07
CA ASP A 169 1.16 7.55 14.88
C ASP A 169 1.61 8.99 14.54
N ASN A 170 0.79 9.69 13.76
CA ASN A 170 0.97 11.12 13.43
C ASN A 170 2.28 11.46 12.69
N ARG A 171 2.85 10.50 11.98
CA ARG A 171 4.08 10.70 11.20
C ARG A 171 3.79 11.07 9.76
N VAL A 172 4.62 11.96 9.23
CA VAL A 172 4.70 12.23 7.78
C VAL A 172 6.01 11.64 7.28
N VAL A 173 5.92 10.65 6.40
CA VAL A 173 7.08 9.87 5.93
C VAL A 173 7.16 9.85 4.41
N TRP A 174 8.39 9.75 3.89
CA TRP A 174 8.63 9.63 2.46
C TRP A 174 9.93 8.87 2.18
N GLY A 175 10.00 8.19 1.04
CA GLY A 175 11.20 7.48 0.58
C GLY A 175 11.21 5.99 0.89
N THR A 176 12.36 5.36 0.66
CA THR A 176 12.57 3.93 0.93
C THR A 176 13.99 3.73 1.46
N PRO A 177 14.18 3.35 2.73
CA PRO A 177 13.15 3.23 3.77
C PRO A 177 12.47 4.57 4.05
N PRO A 178 11.28 4.59 4.68
CA PRO A 178 10.57 5.84 4.97
C PRO A 178 11.32 6.62 6.06
N ILE A 179 11.61 7.88 5.75
CA ILE A 179 12.19 8.86 6.66
C ILE A 179 11.27 10.07 6.77
N SER A 180 11.60 11.04 7.61
CA SER A 180 10.80 12.26 7.69
C SER A 180 10.77 13.00 6.34
N PHE A 181 9.66 13.68 6.06
CA PHE A 181 9.53 14.48 4.83
C PHE A 181 10.67 15.51 4.68
N GLU A 182 11.04 16.19 5.77
CA GLU A 182 12.11 17.18 5.77
C GLU A 182 13.48 16.57 5.45
N GLU A 183 13.76 15.40 5.97
CA GLU A 183 14.99 14.68 5.71
C GLU A 183 15.06 14.20 4.25
N GLN A 184 13.98 13.62 3.74
CA GLN A 184 13.89 13.20 2.33
C GLN A 184 14.07 14.39 1.37
N LYS A 185 13.53 15.56 1.71
CA LYS A 185 13.73 16.79 0.94
C LYS A 185 15.20 17.19 0.88
N LYS A 186 15.90 17.17 2.01
CA LYS A 186 17.35 17.46 2.07
C LYS A 186 18.16 16.48 1.21
N ILE A 187 17.90 15.18 1.34
CA ILE A 187 18.55 14.14 0.55
C ILE A 187 18.32 14.37 -0.96
N SER A 188 17.09 14.64 -1.37
CA SER A 188 16.75 14.88 -2.77
C SER A 188 17.47 16.09 -3.36
N ILE A 189 17.63 17.16 -2.57
CA ILE A 189 18.41 18.35 -2.98
C ILE A 189 19.92 18.02 -3.07
N ALA A 190 20.47 17.31 -2.09
CA ALA A 190 21.86 16.91 -2.07
C ALA A 190 22.20 15.99 -3.26
N SER A 191 21.36 15.01 -3.53
CA SER A 191 21.52 14.08 -4.66
C SER A 191 21.61 14.80 -6.02
N ARG A 192 20.83 15.85 -6.22
CA ARG A 192 20.90 16.66 -7.46
C ARG A 192 22.22 17.42 -7.59
N ARG A 193 22.88 17.77 -6.49
CA ARG A 193 24.16 18.48 -6.46
C ARG A 193 25.36 17.55 -6.53
N LEU A 194 25.18 16.27 -6.24
CA LEU A 194 26.26 15.29 -6.14
C LEU A 194 27.17 15.22 -7.40
N PRO A 195 26.67 15.21 -8.65
CA PRO A 195 27.55 15.20 -9.82
C PRO A 195 28.50 16.39 -9.89
N LYS A 196 28.00 17.59 -9.53
CA LYS A 196 28.83 18.81 -9.50
C LYS A 196 29.87 18.76 -8.38
N LEU A 197 29.46 18.31 -7.19
CA LEU A 197 30.35 18.13 -6.05
C LEU A 197 31.50 17.14 -6.34
N LEU A 198 31.24 16.05 -7.07
CA LEU A 198 32.26 15.08 -7.45
C LEU A 198 33.33 15.72 -8.35
N VAL A 199 32.92 16.58 -9.29
CA VAL A 199 33.89 17.31 -10.15
C VAL A 199 34.67 18.31 -9.33
N GLU A 200 34.09 19.07 -8.44
CA GLU A 200 34.76 20.02 -7.57
C GLU A 200 35.73 19.32 -6.61
N PHE A 201 35.34 18.18 -6.05
CA PHE A 201 36.17 17.35 -5.18
C PHE A 201 37.40 16.81 -5.93
N SER A 202 37.24 16.32 -7.16
CA SER A 202 38.36 15.86 -7.99
C SER A 202 39.37 16.98 -8.27
N LYS A 203 38.86 18.20 -8.57
CA LYS A 203 39.74 19.38 -8.75
C LYS A 203 40.47 19.76 -7.46
N LEU A 204 39.82 19.69 -6.33
CA LEU A 204 40.39 19.97 -5.01
C LEU A 204 41.51 18.96 -4.68
N LYS A 205 41.23 17.67 -4.88
CA LYS A 205 42.20 16.59 -4.69
C LYS A 205 43.50 16.83 -5.53
N SER A 206 43.34 17.16 -6.81
CA SER A 206 44.49 17.47 -7.68
C SER A 206 45.30 18.69 -7.19
N LYS A 207 44.63 19.74 -6.69
CA LYS A 207 45.32 20.90 -6.12
C LYS A 207 46.07 20.55 -4.84
N VAL A 208 45.52 19.73 -3.97
CA VAL A 208 46.23 19.26 -2.75
C VAL A 208 47.45 18.46 -3.13
N GLU A 209 47.37 17.52 -4.04
CA GLU A 209 48.51 16.74 -4.54
C GLU A 209 49.63 17.63 -5.14
N GLN A 210 49.27 18.71 -5.84
CA GLN A 210 50.21 19.69 -6.36
C GLN A 210 50.92 20.46 -5.25
N LEU A 211 50.18 20.92 -4.21
CA LEU A 211 50.70 21.63 -3.06
C LEU A 211 51.65 20.74 -2.23
N GLU A 212 51.30 19.50 -2.02
CA GLU A 212 52.16 18.53 -1.33
C GLU A 212 53.49 18.31 -2.08
N LYS A 213 53.45 18.19 -3.40
CA LYS A 213 54.67 18.10 -4.23
C LYS A 213 55.53 19.37 -4.16
N LEU A 214 54.93 20.55 -4.08
CA LEU A 214 55.66 21.79 -3.89
C LEU A 214 56.29 21.88 -2.52
N LEU A 215 55.57 21.55 -1.46
CA LEU A 215 56.13 21.54 -0.09
C LEU A 215 57.31 20.61 0.06
N LEU A 216 57.26 19.41 -0.53
CA LEU A 216 58.39 18.47 -0.54
C LEU A 216 59.63 19.01 -1.27
N LYS A 217 59.48 19.94 -2.22
CA LYS A 217 60.61 20.62 -2.88
C LYS A 217 61.25 21.71 -2.03
N PHE A 218 60.46 22.34 -1.12
CA PHE A 218 61.02 23.39 -0.22
C PHE A 218 61.55 22.83 1.10
N SER A 219 61.33 21.55 1.40
CA SER A 219 61.84 20.87 2.60
C SER A 219 63.19 20.14 2.37
N LYS A 220 63.75 20.28 1.18
CA LYS A 220 65.11 19.87 0.83
C LYS A 220 65.99 21.11 0.66
#